data_10537c5e40da2ad861caa93b9c9e80da
#
_entry.id   10537c5e40da2ad861caa93b9c9e80da
#
_cell.length_a   1.000
_cell.length_b   1.000
_cell.length_c   1.000
_cell.angle_alpha   90.00
_cell.angle_beta   90.00
_cell.angle_gamma   90.00
#
_symmetry.space_group_name_H-M   'P 1'
#
loop_
_entity.id
_entity.type
_entity.pdbx_description
1 polymer ?
#
loop_
_entity_poly.entity_id
_entity_poly.type
_entity_poly.pdbx_seq_one_letter_code
_entity_poly.pdbx_strand_id
1 'polypeptide(L)'
;MLDITNTNVKTVLYNEIGRSSKKIFKNMDFLMPVVDEMDHLLGVIEFDDIIDIIQEESTEDINLLGGVNSEERLDSSVGESVKSRIPWLIVNLFTAVMAASVVSFFEGTIAQVVTLATVMPIVTGMGGNAGTQSLTIVVRGLSLGEMSKENATWIMLKEVAVGFCSGVIIGIIVALGSMLFEGNPVFGLVTGLAMFLNMILANIAGLFYSGLFLEKIS
;
A
#
# COMPACT_ATOMS: atom_id res chain seq x y z
N MET A 1 27.43 -29.07 36.71
CA MET A 1 27.55 -28.21 35.52
C MET A 1 26.35 -28.31 34.57
N LEU A 2 25.55 -29.35 34.64
CA LEU A 2 24.33 -29.52 33.77
C LEU A 2 23.11 -28.70 34.20
N ASP A 3 23.11 -28.14 35.42
CA ASP A 3 21.96 -27.37 35.96
C ASP A 3 21.89 -25.90 35.48
N ILE A 4 22.83 -25.45 34.63
CA ILE A 4 22.87 -24.07 34.12
C ILE A 4 22.59 -24.01 32.59
N THR A 5 22.44 -25.16 31.94
CA THR A 5 22.17 -25.23 30.51
C THR A 5 20.67 -25.16 30.24
N ASN A 6 20.23 -24.12 29.53
CA ASN A 6 18.89 -24.09 28.98
C ASN A 6 18.83 -25.08 27.80
N THR A 7 18.12 -26.19 27.99
CA THR A 7 17.97 -27.24 26.96
C THR A 7 16.86 -26.93 25.95
N ASN A 8 16.10 -25.85 26.16
CA ASN A 8 15.01 -25.44 25.30
C ASN A 8 15.38 -24.18 24.49
N VAL A 9 16.55 -24.22 23.85
CA VAL A 9 17.03 -23.10 23.01
C VAL A 9 16.32 -23.16 21.67
N LYS A 10 15.63 -22.08 21.30
CA LYS A 10 15.08 -21.91 19.96
C LYS A 10 16.20 -21.50 19.02
N THR A 11 16.30 -22.16 17.88
CA THR A 11 17.27 -21.87 16.83
C THR A 11 16.55 -21.41 15.56
N VAL A 12 17.25 -20.69 14.67
CA VAL A 12 16.76 -20.30 13.36
C VAL A 12 17.72 -20.81 12.28
N LEU A 13 17.17 -21.28 11.16
CA LEU A 13 17.95 -21.68 10.01
C LEU A 13 18.46 -20.44 9.28
N TYR A 14 19.71 -20.47 8.80
CA TYR A 14 20.35 -19.36 8.09
C TYR A 14 19.54 -18.84 6.91
N ASN A 15 18.89 -19.73 6.14
CA ASN A 15 18.07 -19.37 4.98
C ASN A 15 16.70 -18.75 5.34
N GLU A 16 16.29 -18.76 6.61
CA GLU A 16 15.03 -18.17 7.09
C GLU A 16 15.20 -16.78 7.70
N ILE A 17 16.42 -16.31 7.96
CA ILE A 17 16.70 -15.04 8.66
C ILE A 17 16.07 -13.86 7.90
N GLY A 18 16.28 -13.77 6.59
CA GLY A 18 15.76 -12.65 5.76
C GLY A 18 14.26 -12.67 5.54
N ARG A 19 13.58 -13.82 5.74
CA ARG A 19 12.13 -13.97 5.50
C ARG A 19 11.29 -13.89 6.76
N SER A 20 11.91 -13.99 7.91
CA SER A 20 11.21 -14.20 9.17
C SER A 20 11.70 -13.33 10.33
N SER A 21 12.43 -12.23 10.04
CA SER A 21 12.98 -11.34 11.07
C SER A 21 11.94 -10.96 12.15
N LYS A 22 10.72 -10.60 11.75
CA LYS A 22 9.63 -10.23 12.67
C LYS A 22 9.08 -11.42 13.46
N LYS A 23 9.05 -12.62 12.86
CA LYS A 23 8.64 -13.86 13.54
C LYS A 23 9.69 -14.34 14.52
N ILE A 24 10.95 -14.14 14.17
CA ILE A 24 12.11 -14.40 15.01
C ILE A 24 12.07 -13.49 16.23
N PHE A 25 11.91 -12.17 16.02
CA PHE A 25 11.77 -11.17 17.08
C PHE A 25 10.72 -11.54 18.13
N LYS A 26 9.53 -11.99 17.70
CA LYS A 26 8.42 -12.34 18.61
C LYS A 26 8.73 -13.52 19.53
N ASN A 27 9.70 -14.37 19.18
CA ASN A 27 10.06 -15.58 19.88
C ASN A 27 11.46 -15.54 20.53
N MET A 28 12.13 -14.41 20.45
CA MET A 28 13.52 -14.22 20.86
C MET A 28 13.58 -13.66 22.29
N ASP A 29 14.45 -14.21 23.12
CA ASP A 29 14.73 -13.64 24.46
C ASP A 29 15.77 -12.52 24.33
N PHE A 30 17.06 -12.83 24.21
CA PHE A 30 18.14 -11.84 24.03
C PHE A 30 19.06 -12.19 22.85
N LEU A 31 19.26 -13.47 22.60
CA LEU A 31 20.15 -14.02 21.60
C LEU A 31 19.46 -15.20 20.92
N MET A 32 19.58 -15.28 19.59
CA MET A 32 19.07 -16.41 18.83
C MET A 32 20.21 -17.09 18.06
N PRO A 33 20.51 -18.36 18.35
CA PRO A 33 21.48 -19.14 17.59
C PRO A 33 21.00 -19.39 16.17
N VAL A 34 21.89 -19.19 15.21
CA VAL A 34 21.70 -19.50 13.80
C VAL A 34 22.38 -20.82 13.51
N VAL A 35 21.68 -21.75 12.90
CA VAL A 35 22.19 -23.07 12.55
C VAL A 35 22.06 -23.33 11.04
N ASP A 36 22.88 -24.27 10.56
CA ASP A 36 22.75 -24.83 9.21
C ASP A 36 21.70 -25.97 9.18
N GLU A 37 21.52 -26.57 8.00
CA GLU A 37 20.60 -27.70 7.81
C GLU A 37 21.02 -28.99 8.58
N MET A 38 22.23 -29.02 9.14
CA MET A 38 22.79 -30.11 9.93
C MET A 38 22.86 -29.78 11.45
N ASP A 39 22.16 -28.70 11.88
CA ASP A 39 22.16 -28.20 13.27
C ASP A 39 23.54 -27.73 13.78
N HIS A 40 24.48 -27.39 12.90
CA HIS A 40 25.73 -26.77 13.31
C HIS A 40 25.53 -25.27 13.54
N LEU A 41 26.05 -24.77 14.66
CA LEU A 41 26.02 -23.37 15.02
C LEU A 41 26.88 -22.55 14.04
N LEU A 42 26.24 -21.65 13.28
CA LEU A 42 26.91 -20.71 12.38
C LEU A 42 27.23 -19.38 13.07
N GLY A 43 26.38 -18.95 14.01
CA GLY A 43 26.52 -17.69 14.73
C GLY A 43 25.35 -17.43 15.65
N VAL A 44 25.27 -16.21 16.13
CA VAL A 44 24.14 -15.73 16.94
C VAL A 44 23.66 -14.40 16.38
N ILE A 45 22.36 -14.15 16.48
CA ILE A 45 21.73 -12.86 16.18
C ILE A 45 21.38 -12.21 17.50
N GLU A 46 21.76 -10.96 17.68
CA GLU A 46 21.40 -10.17 18.84
C GLU A 46 20.04 -9.49 18.63
N PHE A 47 19.38 -9.17 19.73
CA PHE A 47 18.04 -8.58 19.69
C PHE A 47 18.03 -7.18 19.05
N ASP A 48 19.07 -6.39 19.26
CA ASP A 48 19.29 -5.08 18.68
C ASP A 48 19.49 -5.13 17.16
N ASP A 49 20.24 -6.11 16.62
CA ASP A 49 20.38 -6.31 15.17
C ASP A 49 19.02 -6.51 14.50
N ILE A 50 18.11 -7.26 15.15
CA ILE A 50 16.76 -7.47 14.61
C ILE A 50 15.91 -6.21 14.68
N ILE A 51 16.06 -5.37 15.71
CA ILE A 51 15.35 -4.08 15.78
C ILE A 51 15.78 -3.18 14.62
N ASP A 52 17.07 -3.10 14.34
CA ASP A 52 17.61 -2.29 13.25
C ASP A 52 17.07 -2.75 11.89
N ILE A 53 17.03 -4.06 11.65
CA ILE A 53 16.44 -4.63 10.42
C ILE A 53 14.94 -4.28 10.31
N ILE A 54 14.17 -4.41 11.39
CA ILE A 54 12.74 -4.07 11.38
C ILE A 54 12.51 -2.57 11.12
N GLN A 55 13.37 -1.72 11.67
CA GLN A 55 13.29 -0.29 11.44
C GLN A 55 13.66 0.07 9.99
N GLU A 56 14.69 -0.58 9.44
CA GLU A 56 15.10 -0.40 8.03
C GLU A 56 13.99 -0.84 7.08
N GLU A 57 13.42 -2.04 7.23
CA GLU A 57 12.29 -2.53 6.45
C GLU A 57 11.07 -1.58 6.56
N SER A 58 10.76 -1.08 7.75
CA SER A 58 9.65 -0.16 7.95
C SER A 58 9.87 1.18 7.25
N THR A 59 11.11 1.67 7.23
CA THR A 59 11.49 2.90 6.53
C THR A 59 11.42 2.70 5.01
N GLU A 60 11.89 1.56 4.51
CA GLU A 60 11.80 1.19 3.11
C GLU A 60 10.33 1.16 2.64
N ASP A 61 9.45 0.50 3.40
CA ASP A 61 8.01 0.43 3.09
C ASP A 61 7.38 1.82 2.99
N ILE A 62 7.71 2.74 3.91
CA ILE A 62 7.22 4.14 3.89
C ILE A 62 7.72 4.86 2.63
N ASN A 63 9.00 4.73 2.30
CA ASN A 63 9.59 5.37 1.12
C ASN A 63 8.94 4.85 -0.17
N LEU A 64 8.77 3.54 -0.28
CA LEU A 64 8.14 2.91 -1.44
C LEU A 64 6.68 3.32 -1.62
N LEU A 65 5.90 3.48 -0.53
CA LEU A 65 4.54 4.02 -0.60
C LEU A 65 4.50 5.46 -1.14
N GLY A 66 5.54 6.25 -0.85
CA GLY A 66 5.72 7.59 -1.41
C GLY A 66 6.30 7.62 -2.83
N GLY A 67 6.66 6.45 -3.39
CA GLY A 67 7.34 6.37 -4.69
C GLY A 67 8.78 6.93 -4.66
N VAL A 68 9.41 6.86 -3.50
CA VAL A 68 10.79 7.30 -3.25
C VAL A 68 11.66 6.05 -3.10
N ASN A 69 12.93 6.14 -3.52
CA ASN A 69 13.88 5.04 -3.34
C ASN A 69 14.15 4.82 -1.83
N SER A 70 14.29 3.56 -1.43
CA SER A 70 14.58 3.14 -0.05
C SER A 70 15.85 3.77 0.54
N GLU A 71 16.83 4.09 -0.31
CA GLU A 71 18.11 4.66 0.09
C GLU A 71 18.07 6.19 0.33
N GLU A 72 16.99 6.88 -0.02
CA GLU A 72 16.90 8.33 0.14
C GLU A 72 16.78 8.73 1.61
N ARG A 73 17.64 9.67 2.04
CA ARG A 73 17.69 10.19 3.41
C ARG A 73 17.52 11.70 3.41
N LEU A 74 17.23 12.26 4.58
CA LEU A 74 17.04 13.71 4.75
C LEU A 74 18.32 14.53 4.48
N ASP A 75 19.48 13.92 4.63
CA ASP A 75 20.79 14.51 4.38
C ASP A 75 21.31 14.28 2.96
N SER A 76 20.54 13.57 2.10
CA SER A 76 20.87 13.36 0.69
C SER A 76 21.01 14.69 -0.05
N SER A 77 21.96 14.76 -0.98
CA SER A 77 22.11 15.94 -1.84
C SER A 77 20.90 16.13 -2.78
N VAL A 78 20.66 17.37 -3.21
CA VAL A 78 19.56 17.69 -4.14
C VAL A 78 19.65 16.84 -5.42
N GLY A 79 20.85 16.59 -5.95
CA GLY A 79 21.03 15.79 -7.15
C GLY A 79 20.65 14.32 -6.96
N GLU A 80 20.99 13.74 -5.82
CA GLU A 80 20.62 12.37 -5.46
C GLU A 80 19.11 12.25 -5.27
N SER A 81 18.49 13.17 -4.55
CA SER A 81 17.03 13.19 -4.35
C SER A 81 16.26 13.33 -5.66
N VAL A 82 16.71 14.20 -6.57
CA VAL A 82 16.09 14.33 -7.90
C VAL A 82 16.21 13.03 -8.69
N LYS A 83 17.40 12.42 -8.71
CA LYS A 83 17.63 11.15 -9.41
C LYS A 83 16.78 10.01 -8.85
N SER A 84 16.57 9.99 -7.55
CA SER A 84 15.74 9.00 -6.85
C SER A 84 14.25 9.11 -7.24
N ARG A 85 13.71 10.33 -7.33
CA ARG A 85 12.28 10.59 -7.52
C ARG A 85 11.83 10.66 -8.98
N ILE A 86 12.69 11.11 -9.89
CA ILE A 86 12.33 11.31 -11.29
C ILE A 86 11.76 10.07 -11.97
N PRO A 87 12.29 8.84 -11.82
CA PRO A 87 11.73 7.67 -12.48
C PRO A 87 10.24 7.45 -12.14
N TRP A 88 9.89 7.58 -10.87
CA TRP A 88 8.50 7.45 -10.43
C TRP A 88 7.60 8.58 -10.92
N LEU A 89 8.11 9.81 -10.93
CA LEU A 89 7.38 10.98 -11.45
C LEU A 89 7.12 10.86 -12.96
N ILE A 90 8.06 10.27 -13.74
CA ILE A 90 7.86 10.00 -15.16
C ILE A 90 6.74 8.96 -15.37
N VAL A 91 6.70 7.89 -14.57
CA VAL A 91 5.60 6.91 -14.63
C VAL A 91 4.27 7.58 -14.31
N ASN A 92 4.22 8.42 -13.27
CA ASN A 92 3.01 9.16 -12.92
C ASN A 92 2.59 10.17 -14.01
N LEU A 93 3.56 10.84 -14.65
CA LEU A 93 3.29 11.73 -15.78
C LEU A 93 2.67 10.96 -16.95
N PHE A 94 3.20 9.78 -17.27
CA PHE A 94 2.67 8.95 -18.33
C PHE A 94 1.21 8.53 -18.06
N THR A 95 0.92 8.07 -16.83
CA THR A 95 -0.46 7.70 -16.44
C THR A 95 -1.39 8.89 -16.44
N ALA A 96 -0.92 10.09 -16.04
CA ALA A 96 -1.70 11.31 -16.10
C ALA A 96 -2.03 11.73 -17.56
N VAL A 97 -1.07 11.59 -18.48
CA VAL A 97 -1.29 11.85 -19.92
C VAL A 97 -2.30 10.85 -20.49
N MET A 98 -2.23 9.58 -20.11
CA MET A 98 -3.23 8.58 -20.52
C MET A 98 -4.63 8.96 -20.03
N ALA A 99 -4.76 9.37 -18.77
CA ALA A 99 -6.04 9.83 -18.21
C ALA A 99 -6.57 11.09 -18.93
N ALA A 100 -5.70 12.06 -19.20
CA ALA A 100 -6.04 13.26 -19.94
C ALA A 100 -6.51 12.94 -21.38
N SER A 101 -5.90 11.94 -22.02
CA SER A 101 -6.33 11.48 -23.36
C SER A 101 -7.75 10.93 -23.34
N VAL A 102 -8.13 10.16 -22.31
CA VAL A 102 -9.52 9.68 -22.15
C VAL A 102 -10.48 10.86 -21.97
N VAL A 103 -10.14 11.85 -21.15
CA VAL A 103 -10.96 13.06 -20.97
C VAL A 103 -11.16 13.80 -22.28
N SER A 104 -10.12 13.90 -23.12
CA SER A 104 -10.18 14.56 -24.42
C SER A 104 -11.21 13.92 -25.39
N PHE A 105 -11.41 12.61 -25.34
CA PHE A 105 -12.47 11.95 -26.13
C PHE A 105 -13.88 12.43 -25.77
N PHE A 106 -14.09 12.92 -24.56
CA PHE A 106 -15.39 13.40 -24.07
C PHE A 106 -15.50 14.93 -24.04
N GLU A 107 -14.53 15.64 -24.62
CA GLU A 107 -14.50 17.13 -24.64
C GLU A 107 -15.80 17.75 -25.11
N GLY A 108 -16.40 17.20 -26.18
CA GLY A 108 -17.70 17.70 -26.71
C GLY A 108 -18.86 17.54 -25.71
N THR A 109 -18.85 16.50 -24.88
CA THR A 109 -19.86 16.30 -23.82
C THR A 109 -19.59 17.24 -22.64
N ILE A 110 -18.33 17.40 -22.27
CA ILE A 110 -17.93 18.30 -21.17
C ILE A 110 -18.25 19.76 -21.54
N ALA A 111 -18.05 20.15 -22.80
CA ALA A 111 -18.39 21.50 -23.28
C ALA A 111 -19.90 21.79 -23.20
N GLN A 112 -20.77 20.77 -23.30
CA GLN A 112 -22.22 20.94 -23.14
C GLN A 112 -22.64 21.07 -21.67
N VAL A 113 -21.89 20.48 -20.75
CA VAL A 113 -22.17 20.50 -19.31
C VAL A 113 -20.89 20.88 -18.55
N VAL A 114 -20.58 22.18 -18.58
CA VAL A 114 -19.31 22.73 -18.03
C VAL A 114 -19.10 22.37 -16.56
N THR A 115 -20.17 22.20 -15.80
CA THR A 115 -20.13 21.79 -14.39
C THR A 115 -19.46 20.44 -14.19
N LEU A 116 -19.44 19.55 -15.19
CA LEU A 116 -18.66 18.31 -15.14
C LEU A 116 -17.17 18.58 -14.88
N ALA A 117 -16.61 19.62 -15.49
CA ALA A 117 -15.20 19.97 -15.31
C ALA A 117 -14.87 20.34 -13.85
N THR A 118 -15.83 20.87 -13.10
CA THR A 118 -15.64 21.21 -11.67
C THR A 118 -15.74 20.00 -10.76
N VAL A 119 -16.51 18.97 -11.12
CA VAL A 119 -16.71 17.75 -10.33
C VAL A 119 -15.62 16.70 -10.60
N MET A 120 -15.05 16.67 -11.81
CA MET A 120 -14.03 15.69 -12.19
C MET A 120 -12.83 15.63 -11.23
N PRO A 121 -12.20 16.76 -10.80
CA PRO A 121 -11.11 16.72 -9.82
C PRO A 121 -11.52 16.14 -8.47
N ILE A 122 -12.78 16.36 -8.06
CA ILE A 122 -13.32 15.79 -6.80
C ILE A 122 -13.39 14.28 -6.91
N VAL A 123 -13.97 13.78 -8.00
CA VAL A 123 -14.11 12.32 -8.22
C VAL A 123 -12.74 11.67 -8.32
N THR A 124 -11.82 12.20 -9.13
CA THR A 124 -10.49 11.61 -9.31
C THR A 124 -9.64 11.67 -8.04
N GLY A 125 -9.67 12.79 -7.31
CA GLY A 125 -8.95 12.98 -6.06
C GLY A 125 -9.41 12.01 -4.97
N MET A 126 -10.72 11.80 -4.84
CA MET A 126 -11.28 10.84 -3.87
C MET A 126 -10.92 9.39 -4.22
N GLY A 127 -10.90 9.03 -5.51
CA GLY A 127 -10.42 7.73 -5.94
C GLY A 127 -8.96 7.48 -5.56
N GLY A 128 -8.08 8.45 -5.82
CA GLY A 128 -6.68 8.38 -5.40
C GLY A 128 -6.52 8.15 -3.91
N ASN A 129 -7.27 8.90 -3.09
CA ASN A 129 -7.25 8.74 -1.64
C ASN A 129 -7.73 7.35 -1.20
N ALA A 130 -8.82 6.84 -1.77
CA ALA A 130 -9.37 5.54 -1.44
C ALA A 130 -8.39 4.40 -1.79
N GLY A 131 -7.79 4.46 -2.99
CA GLY A 131 -6.78 3.48 -3.42
C GLY A 131 -5.55 3.49 -2.53
N THR A 132 -5.06 4.67 -2.15
CA THR A 132 -3.91 4.80 -1.25
C THR A 132 -4.23 4.27 0.15
N GLN A 133 -5.44 4.50 0.69
CA GLN A 133 -5.84 3.96 1.98
C GLN A 133 -5.85 2.43 1.98
N SER A 134 -6.43 1.81 0.96
CA SER A 134 -6.46 0.35 0.83
C SER A 134 -5.04 -0.22 0.67
N LEU A 135 -4.21 0.39 -0.19
CA LEU A 135 -2.81 0.03 -0.36
C LEU A 135 -2.04 0.08 0.96
N THR A 136 -2.17 1.18 1.71
CA THR A 136 -1.47 1.39 2.98
C THR A 136 -1.80 0.32 4.02
N ILE A 137 -3.09 -0.05 4.15
CA ILE A 137 -3.52 -1.09 5.09
C ILE A 137 -2.94 -2.45 4.71
N VAL A 138 -2.94 -2.79 3.43
CA VAL A 138 -2.44 -4.09 2.96
C VAL A 138 -0.92 -4.17 3.05
N VAL A 139 -0.19 -3.12 2.64
CA VAL A 139 1.28 -3.08 2.77
C VAL A 139 1.68 -3.19 4.23
N ARG A 140 1.02 -2.45 5.14
CA ARG A 140 1.27 -2.58 6.58
C ARG A 140 1.02 -4.01 7.08
N GLY A 141 -0.09 -4.64 6.66
CA GLY A 141 -0.41 -6.01 7.04
C GLY A 141 0.64 -7.01 6.56
N LEU A 142 1.20 -6.78 5.36
CA LEU A 142 2.32 -7.57 4.83
C LEU A 142 3.59 -7.35 5.65
N SER A 143 3.96 -6.12 5.92
CA SER A 143 5.13 -5.76 6.71
C SER A 143 5.10 -6.34 8.12
N LEU A 144 3.93 -6.42 8.74
CA LEU A 144 3.76 -6.99 10.07
C LEU A 144 3.62 -8.51 10.07
N GLY A 145 3.59 -9.16 8.89
CA GLY A 145 3.35 -10.60 8.77
C GLY A 145 1.93 -11.02 9.18
N GLU A 146 0.98 -10.07 9.19
CA GLU A 146 -0.44 -10.33 9.49
C GLU A 146 -1.17 -10.94 8.29
N MET A 147 -0.63 -10.74 7.08
CA MET A 147 -1.16 -11.27 5.84
C MET A 147 -0.42 -12.54 5.44
N SER A 148 -1.17 -13.63 5.28
CA SER A 148 -0.70 -14.93 4.81
C SER A 148 -1.48 -15.37 3.58
N LYS A 149 -0.99 -16.36 2.82
CA LYS A 149 -1.72 -16.91 1.67
C LYS A 149 -3.12 -17.43 2.06
N GLU A 150 -3.28 -17.87 3.31
CA GLU A 150 -4.54 -18.45 3.83
C GLU A 150 -5.60 -17.37 4.07
N ASN A 151 -5.21 -16.17 4.54
CA ASN A 151 -6.14 -15.09 4.89
C ASN A 151 -6.22 -13.97 3.83
N ALA A 152 -5.33 -13.99 2.82
CA ALA A 152 -5.25 -12.96 1.79
C ALA A 152 -6.59 -12.73 1.08
N THR A 153 -7.28 -13.79 0.69
CA THR A 153 -8.58 -13.69 0.01
C THR A 153 -9.63 -13.00 0.88
N TRP A 154 -9.67 -13.32 2.17
CA TRP A 154 -10.60 -12.68 3.09
C TRP A 154 -10.28 -11.18 3.27
N ILE A 155 -9.01 -10.82 3.40
CA ILE A 155 -8.56 -9.43 3.51
C ILE A 155 -8.94 -8.65 2.24
N MET A 156 -8.70 -9.23 1.06
CA MET A 156 -9.09 -8.61 -0.20
C MET A 156 -10.59 -8.38 -0.31
N LEU A 157 -11.41 -9.36 0.04
CA LEU A 157 -12.87 -9.23 0.05
C LEU A 157 -13.35 -8.16 1.04
N LYS A 158 -12.72 -8.10 2.22
CA LYS A 158 -13.00 -7.07 3.21
C LYS A 158 -12.71 -5.67 2.65
N GLU A 159 -11.56 -5.45 2.01
CA GLU A 159 -11.21 -4.15 1.44
C GLU A 159 -12.14 -3.74 0.27
N VAL A 160 -12.57 -4.71 -0.56
CA VAL A 160 -13.61 -4.44 -1.58
C VAL A 160 -14.93 -4.04 -0.92
N ALA A 161 -15.33 -4.69 0.15
CA ALA A 161 -16.54 -4.32 0.91
C ALA A 161 -16.42 -2.93 1.55
N VAL A 162 -15.22 -2.57 2.06
CA VAL A 162 -14.93 -1.21 2.55
C VAL A 162 -15.08 -0.19 1.41
N GLY A 163 -14.51 -0.47 0.23
CA GLY A 163 -14.66 0.37 -0.96
C GLY A 163 -16.13 0.53 -1.38
N PHE A 164 -16.91 -0.53 -1.31
CA PHE A 164 -18.35 -0.48 -1.60
C PHE A 164 -19.10 0.39 -0.59
N CYS A 165 -18.92 0.16 0.71
CA CYS A 165 -19.62 0.92 1.75
C CYS A 165 -19.23 2.40 1.76
N SER A 166 -17.94 2.70 1.67
CA SER A 166 -17.45 4.08 1.58
C SER A 166 -17.90 4.76 0.28
N GLY A 167 -17.91 4.01 -0.83
CA GLY A 167 -18.42 4.48 -2.11
C GLY A 167 -19.89 4.86 -2.07
N VAL A 168 -20.73 4.08 -1.39
CA VAL A 168 -22.16 4.42 -1.19
C VAL A 168 -22.30 5.72 -0.39
N ILE A 169 -21.59 5.82 0.75
CA ILE A 169 -21.69 6.99 1.62
C ILE A 169 -21.21 8.26 0.89
N ILE A 170 -20.02 8.23 0.33
CA ILE A 170 -19.42 9.38 -0.37
C ILE A 170 -20.20 9.68 -1.67
N GLY A 171 -20.64 8.64 -2.38
CA GLY A 171 -21.46 8.80 -3.58
C GLY A 171 -22.78 9.52 -3.30
N ILE A 172 -23.46 9.22 -2.19
CA ILE A 172 -24.68 9.94 -1.77
C ILE A 172 -24.35 11.40 -1.43
N ILE A 173 -23.27 11.65 -0.70
CA ILE A 173 -22.88 13.02 -0.33
C ILE A 173 -22.59 13.85 -1.61
N VAL A 174 -21.84 13.28 -2.57
CA VAL A 174 -21.52 13.94 -3.82
C VAL A 174 -22.78 14.12 -4.67
N ALA A 175 -23.69 13.13 -4.72
CA ALA A 175 -24.95 13.25 -5.43
C ALA A 175 -25.80 14.42 -4.93
N LEU A 176 -25.97 14.52 -3.61
CA LEU A 176 -26.75 15.59 -2.97
C LEU A 176 -26.06 16.95 -3.17
N GLY A 177 -24.74 17.03 -2.97
CA GLY A 177 -23.97 18.24 -3.18
C GLY A 177 -24.06 18.73 -4.62
N SER A 178 -23.87 17.85 -5.60
CA SER A 178 -23.95 18.17 -7.03
C SER A 178 -25.37 18.57 -7.45
N MET A 179 -26.39 17.90 -6.90
CA MET A 179 -27.80 18.25 -7.13
C MET A 179 -28.14 19.66 -6.62
N LEU A 180 -27.65 20.00 -5.42
CA LEU A 180 -27.88 21.33 -4.82
C LEU A 180 -27.14 22.42 -5.60
N PHE A 181 -25.94 22.12 -6.09
CA PHE A 181 -25.10 23.09 -6.81
C PHE A 181 -25.62 23.40 -8.22
N GLU A 182 -26.06 22.40 -8.97
CA GLU A 182 -26.54 22.51 -10.35
C GLU A 182 -28.06 22.67 -10.44
N GLY A 183 -28.80 22.37 -9.37
CA GLY A 183 -30.26 22.34 -9.39
C GLY A 183 -30.87 21.21 -10.24
N ASN A 184 -30.05 20.27 -10.71
CA ASN A 184 -30.47 19.18 -11.58
C ASN A 184 -30.28 17.81 -10.88
N PRO A 185 -31.38 17.09 -10.59
CA PRO A 185 -31.31 15.81 -9.89
C PRO A 185 -30.64 14.70 -10.72
N VAL A 186 -30.72 14.77 -12.05
CA VAL A 186 -30.06 13.82 -12.95
C VAL A 186 -28.54 14.00 -12.88
N PHE A 187 -28.06 15.24 -12.86
CA PHE A 187 -26.64 15.56 -12.71
C PHE A 187 -26.11 15.02 -11.38
N GLY A 188 -26.83 15.24 -10.27
CA GLY A 188 -26.47 14.70 -8.97
C GLY A 188 -26.41 13.16 -8.95
N LEU A 189 -27.39 12.50 -9.56
CA LEU A 189 -27.38 11.03 -9.64
C LEU A 189 -26.17 10.49 -10.43
N VAL A 190 -25.87 11.09 -11.59
CA VAL A 190 -24.74 10.67 -12.43
C VAL A 190 -23.42 10.87 -11.73
N THR A 191 -23.20 12.01 -11.09
CA THR A 191 -21.94 12.30 -10.35
C THR A 191 -21.78 11.44 -9.12
N GLY A 192 -22.87 11.16 -8.38
CA GLY A 192 -22.86 10.23 -7.25
C GLY A 192 -22.54 8.80 -7.68
N LEU A 193 -23.15 8.32 -8.77
CA LEU A 193 -22.86 7.00 -9.32
C LEU A 193 -21.40 6.89 -9.82
N ALA A 194 -20.90 7.93 -10.49
CA ALA A 194 -19.52 8.00 -10.92
C ALA A 194 -18.55 7.93 -9.73
N MET A 195 -18.85 8.66 -8.64
CA MET A 195 -18.08 8.60 -7.40
C MET A 195 -18.11 7.20 -6.77
N PHE A 196 -19.27 6.58 -6.67
CA PHE A 196 -19.43 5.22 -6.14
C PHE A 196 -18.58 4.22 -6.92
N LEU A 197 -18.67 4.21 -8.24
CA LEU A 197 -17.88 3.31 -9.08
C LEU A 197 -16.38 3.59 -8.98
N ASN A 198 -16.00 4.86 -8.95
CA ASN A 198 -14.61 5.27 -8.80
C ASN A 198 -13.99 4.78 -7.48
N MET A 199 -14.72 4.88 -6.37
CA MET A 199 -14.27 4.39 -5.06
C MET A 199 -14.02 2.87 -5.06
N ILE A 200 -14.91 2.09 -5.66
CA ILE A 200 -14.75 0.62 -5.77
C ILE A 200 -13.52 0.30 -6.62
N LEU A 201 -13.43 0.90 -7.82
CA LEU A 201 -12.31 0.64 -8.74
C LEU A 201 -10.96 1.04 -8.14
N ALA A 202 -10.91 2.15 -7.42
CA ALA A 202 -9.71 2.63 -6.76
C ALA A 202 -9.24 1.67 -5.64
N ASN A 203 -10.17 1.17 -4.82
CA ASN A 203 -9.83 0.16 -3.80
C ASN A 203 -9.31 -1.14 -4.44
N ILE A 204 -9.97 -1.62 -5.49
CA ILE A 204 -9.51 -2.80 -6.25
C ILE A 204 -8.12 -2.56 -6.83
N ALA A 205 -7.85 -1.39 -7.41
CA ALA A 205 -6.54 -1.05 -7.96
C ALA A 205 -5.45 -1.01 -6.87
N GLY A 206 -5.75 -0.44 -5.69
CA GLY A 206 -4.87 -0.46 -4.52
C GLY A 206 -4.52 -1.88 -4.08
N LEU A 207 -5.50 -2.79 -4.07
CA LEU A 207 -5.30 -4.21 -3.77
C LEU A 207 -4.45 -4.93 -4.84
N PHE A 208 -4.68 -4.64 -6.11
CA PHE A 208 -3.91 -5.26 -7.20
C PHE A 208 -2.43 -4.89 -7.12
N TYR A 209 -2.15 -3.63 -6.79
CA TYR A 209 -0.79 -3.16 -6.60
C TYR A 209 -0.09 -3.87 -5.44
N SER A 210 -0.79 -4.10 -4.33
CA SER A 210 -0.27 -4.85 -3.18
C SER A 210 -0.13 -6.36 -3.47
N GLY A 211 -0.97 -6.93 -4.35
CA GLY A 211 -0.88 -8.32 -4.80
C GLY A 211 0.41 -8.64 -5.54
N LEU A 212 0.95 -7.69 -6.30
CA LEU A 212 2.27 -7.79 -6.93
C LEU A 212 3.41 -7.88 -5.90
N PHE A 213 3.25 -7.28 -4.72
CA PHE A 213 4.18 -7.43 -3.61
C PHE A 213 4.13 -8.84 -2.98
N LEU A 214 2.95 -9.46 -2.90
CA LEU A 214 2.80 -10.84 -2.40
C LEU A 214 3.57 -11.85 -3.25
N GLU A 215 3.58 -11.69 -4.56
CA GLU A 215 4.29 -12.59 -5.48
C GLU A 215 5.82 -12.48 -5.33
N LYS A 216 6.32 -11.32 -4.91
CA LYS A 216 7.75 -11.05 -4.72
C LYS A 216 8.27 -11.58 -3.37
N ILE A 217 7.38 -11.80 -2.38
CA ILE A 217 7.69 -12.30 -1.03
C ILE A 217 7.55 -13.84 -0.95
N SER A 218 6.97 -14.49 -1.94
CA SER A 218 6.82 -15.94 -2.06
C SER A 218 8.04 -16.60 -2.68
#